data_2dc34ed0105ad5a647f00774fb4bcdde
#
_entry.id   2dc34ed0105ad5a647f00774fb4bcdde
#
_cell.length_a   1.000
_cell.length_b   1.000
_cell.length_c   1.000
_cell.angle_alpha   90.00
_cell.angle_beta   90.00
_cell.angle_gamma   90.00
#
_symmetry.space_group_name_H-M   'P 1'
#
loop_
_entity.id
_entity.type
_entity.pdbx_description
1 polymer ?
#
loop_
_entity_poly.entity_id
_entity_poly.type
_entity_poly.pdbx_seq_one_letter_code
_entity_poly.pdbx_strand_id
1 'polypeptide(L)'
;YFKYKKYKSNGQSFLLQDLKQSIKKTFPLSYVSADRQVVVIPFTDGIKFEIVPVFNHIDGQSFIYADTRNGGAWKIVNPRAEIKAIRDMNLASNNNLKRLCRMLRAWREKNTLSIGGLLLDTLAYNFISQWDHSDKSFMYYDWMTRDCFEYIGNQSFQQKYWLAPGSNQQVFRKGSFIGKAKNTYQLALKAIQYEESERDRAANTIWRQIYG
;
A
#
# COMPACT_ATOMS: atom_id res chain seq x y z
N TYR A 1 -14.95 -6.46 24.86
CA TYR A 1 -16.38 -6.46 24.44
C TYR A 1 -17.16 -5.30 25.05
N PHE A 2 -17.07 -5.09 26.36
CA PHE A 2 -17.78 -4.00 27.05
C PHE A 2 -17.34 -2.61 26.55
N LYS A 3 -16.05 -2.40 26.29
CA LYS A 3 -15.53 -1.12 25.76
C LYS A 3 -16.10 -0.80 24.37
N TYR A 4 -16.16 -1.79 23.47
CA TYR A 4 -16.76 -1.59 22.14
C TYR A 4 -18.23 -1.16 22.22
N LYS A 5 -19.02 -1.80 23.08
CA LYS A 5 -20.45 -1.48 23.24
C LYS A 5 -20.67 -0.01 23.64
N LYS A 6 -19.83 0.52 24.56
CA LYS A 6 -19.85 1.94 24.95
C LYS A 6 -19.63 2.86 23.73
N TYR A 7 -18.61 2.59 22.93
CA TYR A 7 -18.27 3.44 21.78
C TYR A 7 -19.22 3.24 20.60
N LYS A 8 -19.77 2.04 20.44
CA LYS A 8 -20.76 1.76 19.40
C LYS A 8 -22.00 2.65 19.55
N SER A 9 -22.50 2.85 20.80
CA SER A 9 -23.66 3.69 21.08
C SER A 9 -23.36 5.20 20.97
N ASN A 10 -22.13 5.64 21.28
CA ASN A 10 -21.74 7.05 21.23
C ASN A 10 -21.16 7.50 19.87
N GLY A 11 -20.93 6.55 18.97
CA GLY A 11 -20.47 6.81 17.60
C GLY A 11 -18.95 6.89 17.41
N GLN A 12 -18.55 6.90 16.15
CA GLN A 12 -17.16 6.83 15.71
C GLN A 12 -16.34 8.06 16.12
N SER A 13 -16.94 9.24 15.98
CA SER A 13 -16.30 10.51 16.36
C SER A 13 -16.01 10.57 17.86
N PHE A 14 -16.88 10.03 18.69
CA PHE A 14 -16.68 9.95 20.13
C PHE A 14 -15.44 9.13 20.49
N LEU A 15 -15.23 7.95 19.85
CA LEU A 15 -14.03 7.14 20.05
C LEU A 15 -12.75 7.91 19.73
N LEU A 16 -12.73 8.59 18.57
CA LEU A 16 -11.54 9.34 18.16
C LEU A 16 -11.26 10.55 19.06
N GLN A 17 -12.30 11.23 19.53
CA GLN A 17 -12.14 12.37 20.45
C GLN A 17 -11.67 11.92 21.85
N ASP A 18 -12.21 10.82 22.37
CA ASP A 18 -11.79 10.26 23.66
C ASP A 18 -10.31 9.81 23.62
N LEU A 19 -9.89 9.14 22.53
CA LEU A 19 -8.48 8.81 22.31
C LEU A 19 -7.61 10.06 22.18
N LYS A 20 -8.03 11.05 21.38
CA LYS A 20 -7.32 12.32 21.22
C LYS A 20 -7.09 13.02 22.56
N GLN A 21 -8.13 13.10 23.39
CA GLN A 21 -8.04 13.71 24.72
C GLN A 21 -7.08 12.95 25.64
N SER A 22 -7.13 11.62 25.62
CA SER A 22 -6.23 10.77 26.41
C SER A 22 -4.77 10.96 25.99
N ILE A 23 -4.49 11.00 24.68
CA ILE A 23 -3.15 11.27 24.14
C ILE A 23 -2.68 12.67 24.53
N LYS A 24 -3.55 13.67 24.41
CA LYS A 24 -3.20 15.06 24.76
C LYS A 24 -2.84 15.25 26.25
N LYS A 25 -3.41 14.43 27.13
CA LYS A 25 -3.01 14.41 28.56
C LYS A 25 -1.56 13.91 28.74
N THR A 26 -1.16 12.92 27.93
CA THR A 26 0.19 12.37 27.98
C THR A 26 1.23 13.24 27.27
N PHE A 27 0.81 13.89 26.17
CA PHE A 27 1.65 14.76 25.35
C PHE A 27 1.04 16.18 25.27
N PRO A 28 1.06 16.97 26.37
CA PRO A 28 0.32 18.23 26.46
C PRO A 28 0.85 19.31 25.50
N LEU A 29 2.13 19.26 25.13
CA LEU A 29 2.79 20.21 24.24
C LEU A 29 2.66 19.82 22.76
N SER A 30 2.21 18.59 22.43
CA SER A 30 2.06 18.15 21.05
C SER A 30 0.73 18.59 20.46
N TYR A 31 0.75 18.94 19.17
CA TYR A 31 -0.48 19.17 18.40
C TYR A 31 -1.11 17.83 18.02
N VAL A 32 -2.13 17.38 18.78
CA VAL A 32 -2.85 16.14 18.52
C VAL A 32 -4.12 16.44 17.73
N SER A 33 -4.28 15.82 16.58
CA SER A 33 -5.48 15.92 15.74
C SER A 33 -6.17 14.57 15.55
N ALA A 34 -7.45 14.59 15.20
CA ALA A 34 -8.21 13.40 14.81
C ALA A 34 -8.80 13.65 13.42
N ASP A 35 -8.55 12.72 12.50
CA ASP A 35 -9.07 12.78 11.13
C ASP A 35 -9.48 11.39 10.66
N ARG A 36 -10.68 11.29 10.12
CA ARG A 36 -11.25 10.08 9.50
C ARG A 36 -11.25 8.86 10.42
N GLN A 37 -10.15 8.13 10.50
CA GLN A 37 -9.98 6.89 11.26
C GLN A 37 -8.78 6.91 12.20
N VAL A 38 -8.00 7.99 12.21
CA VAL A 38 -6.73 8.08 12.93
C VAL A 38 -6.71 9.24 13.90
N VAL A 39 -5.93 9.08 14.96
CA VAL A 39 -5.44 10.20 15.79
C VAL A 39 -3.97 10.40 15.45
N VAL A 40 -3.61 11.63 15.11
CA VAL A 40 -2.28 11.99 14.61
C VAL A 40 -1.52 12.78 15.66
N ILE A 41 -0.27 12.39 15.90
CA ILE A 41 0.68 13.06 16.81
C ILE A 41 1.93 13.40 16.01
N PRO A 42 2.15 14.67 15.61
CA PRO A 42 3.42 15.10 15.06
C PRO A 42 4.41 15.37 16.20
N PHE A 43 5.66 14.95 16.01
CA PHE A 43 6.78 15.24 16.89
C PHE A 43 7.72 16.28 16.26
N THR A 44 8.51 16.94 17.10
CA THR A 44 9.41 18.03 16.69
C THR A 44 10.57 17.57 15.80
N ASP A 45 10.91 16.27 15.84
CA ASP A 45 11.93 15.64 14.99
C ASP A 45 11.41 15.30 13.57
N GLY A 46 10.17 15.69 13.25
CA GLY A 46 9.53 15.40 11.98
C GLY A 46 8.82 14.05 11.90
N ILE A 47 8.93 13.21 12.93
CA ILE A 47 8.20 11.95 13.01
C ILE A 47 6.71 12.22 13.29
N LYS A 48 5.85 11.52 12.57
CA LYS A 48 4.40 11.58 12.76
C LYS A 48 3.84 10.20 13.07
N PHE A 49 3.18 10.05 14.20
CA PHE A 49 2.43 8.84 14.53
C PHE A 49 0.97 8.98 14.11
N GLU A 50 0.46 7.95 13.44
CA GLU A 50 -0.96 7.80 13.10
C GLU A 50 -1.51 6.58 13.85
N ILE A 51 -2.38 6.82 14.81
CA ILE A 51 -2.94 5.80 15.69
C ILE A 51 -4.38 5.51 15.27
N VAL A 52 -4.65 4.28 14.86
CA VAL A 52 -6.00 3.78 14.57
C VAL A 52 -6.50 2.99 15.79
N PRO A 53 -7.50 3.49 16.55
CA PRO A 53 -8.08 2.70 17.61
C PRO A 53 -8.90 1.54 17.04
N VAL A 54 -8.67 0.34 17.55
CA VAL A 54 -9.35 -0.87 17.09
C VAL A 54 -9.93 -1.68 18.24
N PHE A 55 -10.97 -2.44 17.96
CA PHE A 55 -11.52 -3.45 18.85
C PHE A 55 -11.35 -4.83 18.21
N ASN A 56 -11.14 -5.85 19.02
CA ASN A 56 -11.15 -7.23 18.51
C ASN A 56 -12.55 -7.58 17.99
N HIS A 57 -12.61 -8.12 16.79
CA HIS A 57 -13.81 -8.69 16.23
C HIS A 57 -14.11 -10.07 16.86
N ILE A 58 -15.33 -10.54 16.76
CA ILE A 58 -15.78 -11.80 17.38
C ILE A 58 -15.10 -13.04 16.78
N ASP A 59 -14.57 -12.93 15.55
CA ASP A 59 -13.80 -13.99 14.88
C ASP A 59 -12.41 -14.22 15.49
N GLY A 60 -11.97 -13.39 16.44
CA GLY A 60 -10.66 -13.44 17.08
C GLY A 60 -9.47 -13.08 16.20
N GLN A 61 -9.68 -12.82 14.90
CA GLN A 61 -8.64 -12.55 13.90
C GLN A 61 -8.69 -11.12 13.35
N SER A 62 -9.92 -10.62 13.14
CA SER A 62 -10.16 -9.29 12.58
C SER A 62 -10.28 -8.23 13.65
N PHE A 63 -10.23 -6.97 13.23
CA PHE A 63 -10.41 -5.80 14.07
C PHE A 63 -11.56 -4.95 13.54
N ILE A 64 -12.26 -4.27 14.46
CA ILE A 64 -13.26 -3.25 14.15
C ILE A 64 -12.65 -1.89 14.40
N TYR A 65 -12.72 -0.98 13.43
CA TYR A 65 -12.27 0.41 13.57
C TYR A 65 -13.37 1.40 13.18
N ALA A 66 -13.21 2.62 13.66
CA ALA A 66 -14.11 3.74 13.36
C ALA A 66 -13.66 4.46 12.09
N ASP A 67 -14.56 4.71 11.14
CA ASP A 67 -14.36 5.62 10.00
C ASP A 67 -15.44 6.70 10.09
N THR A 68 -15.05 7.97 10.27
CA THR A 68 -15.98 9.09 10.44
C THR A 68 -16.46 9.71 9.13
N ARG A 69 -16.01 9.20 7.98
CA ARG A 69 -16.42 9.70 6.66
C ARG A 69 -17.87 9.31 6.34
N ASN A 70 -18.54 10.13 5.52
CA ASN A 70 -19.86 9.86 4.96
C ASN A 70 -20.90 9.45 6.03
N GLY A 71 -20.94 10.18 7.14
CA GLY A 71 -21.88 9.91 8.24
C GLY A 71 -21.41 8.89 9.26
N GLY A 72 -20.22 8.32 9.07
CA GLY A 72 -19.60 7.40 10.01
C GLY A 72 -19.97 5.93 9.78
N ALA A 73 -18.99 5.04 9.93
CA ALA A 73 -19.17 3.60 9.85
C ALA A 73 -18.20 2.84 10.76
N TRP A 74 -18.62 1.70 11.27
CA TRP A 74 -17.74 0.71 11.88
C TRP A 74 -17.32 -0.29 10.80
N LYS A 75 -16.00 -0.38 10.56
CA LYS A 75 -15.44 -1.23 9.50
C LYS A 75 -14.62 -2.35 10.11
N ILE A 76 -14.58 -3.48 9.40
CA ILE A 76 -13.79 -4.65 9.77
C ILE A 76 -12.53 -4.68 8.88
N VAL A 77 -11.39 -5.03 9.47
CA VAL A 77 -10.11 -5.19 8.78
C VAL A 77 -9.35 -6.38 9.37
N ASN A 78 -8.63 -7.12 8.53
CA ASN A 78 -7.76 -8.22 8.98
C ASN A 78 -6.31 -8.01 8.53
N PRO A 79 -5.57 -7.08 9.15
CA PRO A 79 -4.18 -6.81 8.78
C PRO A 79 -3.24 -7.99 9.07
N ARG A 80 -3.60 -8.89 10.00
CA ARG A 80 -2.80 -10.08 10.29
C ARG A 80 -2.76 -11.05 9.12
N ALA A 81 -3.91 -11.27 8.47
CA ALA A 81 -3.99 -12.08 7.27
C ALA A 81 -3.21 -11.47 6.10
N GLU A 82 -3.29 -10.15 5.92
CA GLU A 82 -2.52 -9.41 4.91
C GLU A 82 -1.01 -9.52 5.15
N ILE A 83 -0.56 -9.27 6.39
CA ILE A 83 0.85 -9.39 6.78
C ILE A 83 1.36 -10.82 6.56
N LYS A 84 0.56 -11.83 6.94
CA LYS A 84 0.90 -13.24 6.74
C LYS A 84 1.05 -13.55 5.25
N ALA A 85 0.07 -13.21 4.42
CA ALA A 85 0.10 -13.47 2.98
C ALA A 85 1.30 -12.80 2.29
N ILE A 86 1.56 -11.52 2.60
CA ILE A 86 2.72 -10.78 2.07
C ILE A 86 4.05 -11.42 2.53
N ARG A 87 4.14 -11.84 3.79
CA ARG A 87 5.35 -12.50 4.31
C ARG A 87 5.60 -13.83 3.63
N ASP A 88 4.58 -14.66 3.54
CA ASP A 88 4.69 -16.02 2.98
C ASP A 88 5.07 -15.93 1.48
N MET A 89 4.40 -15.09 0.70
CA MET A 89 4.75 -14.84 -0.69
C MET A 89 6.16 -14.25 -0.85
N ASN A 90 6.56 -13.33 0.03
CA ASN A 90 7.89 -12.75 -0.02
C ASN A 90 9.00 -13.80 0.21
N LEU A 91 8.77 -14.76 1.09
CA LEU A 91 9.69 -15.89 1.30
C LEU A 91 9.71 -16.81 0.06
N ALA A 92 8.54 -17.14 -0.49
CA ALA A 92 8.42 -17.98 -1.68
C ALA A 92 9.07 -17.33 -2.92
N SER A 93 9.10 -16.02 -3.00
CA SER A 93 9.66 -15.26 -4.13
C SER A 93 11.08 -14.72 -3.88
N ASN A 94 11.91 -15.40 -3.12
CA ASN A 94 13.30 -14.96 -2.83
C ASN A 94 13.39 -13.50 -2.35
N ASN A 95 12.45 -13.04 -1.58
CA ASN A 95 12.28 -11.66 -1.11
C ASN A 95 11.99 -10.62 -2.22
N ASN A 96 11.66 -11.04 -3.42
CA ASN A 96 11.40 -10.14 -4.55
C ASN A 96 10.10 -9.35 -4.38
N LEU A 97 9.07 -9.90 -3.73
CA LEU A 97 7.82 -9.16 -3.51
C LEU A 97 8.04 -7.84 -2.77
N LYS A 98 8.75 -7.84 -1.64
CA LYS A 98 9.01 -6.59 -0.89
C LYS A 98 9.90 -5.62 -1.65
N ARG A 99 10.82 -6.12 -2.46
CA ARG A 99 11.67 -5.30 -3.32
C ARG A 99 10.83 -4.62 -4.40
N LEU A 100 9.97 -5.39 -5.08
CA LEU A 100 9.03 -4.86 -6.06
C LEU A 100 8.08 -3.82 -5.44
N CYS A 101 7.53 -4.07 -4.24
CA CYS A 101 6.72 -3.09 -3.53
C CYS A 101 7.45 -1.76 -3.31
N ARG A 102 8.75 -1.77 -3.00
CA ARG A 102 9.57 -0.56 -2.86
C ARG A 102 9.79 0.14 -4.22
N MET A 103 10.08 -0.62 -5.27
CA MET A 103 10.24 -0.10 -6.63
C MET A 103 8.95 0.58 -7.10
N LEU A 104 7.79 -0.04 -6.90
CA LEU A 104 6.50 0.55 -7.25
C LEU A 104 6.19 1.82 -6.44
N ARG A 105 6.64 1.92 -5.19
CA ARG A 105 6.52 3.16 -4.40
C ARG A 105 7.41 4.26 -4.96
N ALA A 106 8.66 3.98 -5.32
CA ALA A 106 9.55 4.93 -5.98
C ALA A 106 8.93 5.43 -7.30
N TRP A 107 8.43 4.52 -8.13
CA TRP A 107 7.71 4.87 -9.36
C TRP A 107 6.48 5.75 -9.11
N ARG A 108 5.67 5.45 -8.09
CA ARG A 108 4.52 6.27 -7.70
C ARG A 108 4.95 7.68 -7.33
N GLU A 109 5.98 7.82 -6.51
CA GLU A 109 6.50 9.11 -6.03
C GLU A 109 7.09 9.92 -7.17
N LYS A 110 7.95 9.31 -8.00
CA LYS A 110 8.55 9.93 -9.19
C LYS A 110 7.49 10.49 -10.14
N ASN A 111 6.36 9.82 -10.27
CA ASN A 111 5.29 10.20 -11.20
C ASN A 111 4.12 10.92 -10.51
N THR A 112 4.22 11.24 -9.23
CA THR A 112 3.21 11.95 -8.42
C THR A 112 1.81 11.30 -8.54
N LEU A 113 1.75 9.95 -8.49
CA LEU A 113 0.52 9.21 -8.73
C LEU A 113 -0.32 9.07 -7.46
N SER A 114 -1.62 9.31 -7.61
CA SER A 114 -2.61 9.09 -6.55
C SER A 114 -3.03 7.61 -6.49
N ILE A 115 -2.13 6.74 -6.04
CA ILE A 115 -2.39 5.31 -5.81
C ILE A 115 -2.05 4.94 -4.36
N GLY A 116 -2.96 4.23 -3.69
CA GLY A 116 -2.77 3.82 -2.29
C GLY A 116 -1.68 2.75 -2.14
N GLY A 117 -0.95 2.79 -1.01
CA GLY A 117 0.12 1.82 -0.74
C GLY A 117 -0.36 0.37 -0.75
N LEU A 118 -1.50 0.08 -0.11
CA LEU A 118 -2.07 -1.27 -0.11
C LEU A 118 -2.47 -1.74 -1.52
N LEU A 119 -2.92 -0.83 -2.41
CA LEU A 119 -3.21 -1.18 -3.79
C LEU A 119 -1.93 -1.54 -4.56
N LEU A 120 -0.83 -0.81 -4.35
CA LEU A 120 0.47 -1.17 -4.94
C LEU A 120 0.94 -2.54 -4.47
N ASP A 121 0.84 -2.82 -3.16
CA ASP A 121 1.23 -4.10 -2.59
C ASP A 121 0.35 -5.26 -3.11
N THR A 122 -0.94 -5.00 -3.30
CA THR A 122 -1.89 -5.96 -3.89
C THR A 122 -1.53 -6.28 -5.35
N LEU A 123 -1.24 -5.26 -6.15
CA LEU A 123 -0.85 -5.44 -7.55
C LEU A 123 0.50 -6.16 -7.66
N ALA A 124 1.47 -5.81 -6.81
CA ALA A 124 2.77 -6.49 -6.74
C ALA A 124 2.61 -7.98 -6.36
N TYR A 125 1.78 -8.26 -5.36
CA TYR A 125 1.49 -9.62 -4.92
C TYR A 125 0.85 -10.44 -6.03
N ASN A 126 -0.19 -9.91 -6.68
CA ASN A 126 -0.90 -10.61 -7.76
C ASN A 126 0.01 -10.87 -8.96
N PHE A 127 0.91 -9.94 -9.29
CA PHE A 127 1.90 -10.14 -10.33
C PHE A 127 2.92 -11.22 -9.95
N ILE A 128 3.60 -11.08 -8.81
CA ILE A 128 4.64 -12.02 -8.36
C ILE A 128 4.10 -13.44 -8.22
N SER A 129 2.86 -13.62 -7.79
CA SER A 129 2.25 -14.93 -7.59
C SER A 129 2.08 -15.75 -8.86
N GLN A 130 2.16 -15.12 -10.03
CA GLN A 130 2.00 -15.76 -11.34
C GLN A 130 3.19 -15.55 -12.28
N TRP A 131 4.26 -14.87 -11.82
CA TRP A 131 5.43 -14.60 -12.63
C TRP A 131 6.44 -15.72 -12.55
N ASP A 132 6.80 -16.33 -13.69
CA ASP A 132 7.65 -17.54 -13.78
C ASP A 132 9.05 -17.35 -13.20
N HIS A 133 9.53 -16.12 -13.11
CA HIS A 133 10.85 -15.77 -12.58
C HIS A 133 10.79 -15.17 -11.16
N SER A 134 9.70 -15.42 -10.41
CA SER A 134 9.44 -14.78 -9.12
C SER A 134 10.51 -15.07 -8.06
N ASP A 135 11.21 -16.21 -8.14
CA ASP A 135 12.27 -16.67 -7.22
C ASP A 135 13.69 -16.30 -7.67
N LYS A 136 13.85 -15.69 -8.84
CA LYS A 136 15.16 -15.39 -9.44
C LYS A 136 15.90 -14.26 -8.70
N SER A 137 17.21 -14.18 -8.97
CA SER A 137 18.08 -13.15 -8.39
C SER A 137 17.80 -11.74 -8.96
N PHE A 138 18.51 -10.74 -8.45
CA PHE A 138 18.43 -9.35 -8.92
C PHE A 138 18.75 -9.18 -10.41
N MET A 139 19.41 -10.13 -11.04
CA MET A 139 19.69 -10.14 -12.48
C MET A 139 18.42 -10.11 -13.34
N TYR A 140 17.27 -10.41 -12.75
CA TYR A 140 15.97 -10.41 -13.43
C TYR A 140 15.11 -9.18 -13.10
N TYR A 141 15.68 -8.13 -12.47
CA TYR A 141 14.88 -6.96 -12.05
C TYR A 141 14.46 -6.05 -13.19
N ASP A 142 15.20 -6.04 -14.27
CA ASP A 142 14.85 -5.44 -15.55
C ASP A 142 13.59 -6.11 -16.12
N TRP A 143 13.58 -7.43 -16.22
CA TRP A 143 12.40 -8.21 -16.65
C TRP A 143 11.26 -8.09 -15.65
N MET A 144 11.53 -8.15 -14.36
CA MET A 144 10.51 -7.95 -13.32
C MET A 144 9.83 -6.58 -13.46
N THR A 145 10.60 -5.54 -13.75
CA THR A 145 10.07 -4.20 -14.02
C THR A 145 9.20 -4.19 -15.26
N ARG A 146 9.73 -4.66 -16.39
CA ARG A 146 9.01 -4.74 -17.66
C ARG A 146 7.67 -5.46 -17.49
N ASP A 147 7.70 -6.69 -17.01
CA ASP A 147 6.55 -7.59 -16.93
C ASP A 147 5.52 -7.10 -15.89
N CYS A 148 5.99 -6.51 -14.78
CA CYS A 148 5.11 -5.90 -13.79
C CYS A 148 4.35 -4.70 -14.37
N PHE A 149 5.01 -3.84 -15.14
CA PHE A 149 4.32 -2.71 -15.76
C PHE A 149 3.44 -3.10 -16.93
N GLU A 150 3.75 -4.17 -17.64
CA GLU A 150 2.82 -4.81 -18.57
C GLU A 150 1.56 -5.31 -17.85
N TYR A 151 1.73 -6.07 -16.76
CA TYR A 151 0.63 -6.55 -15.92
C TYR A 151 -0.25 -5.40 -15.41
N ILE A 152 0.34 -4.34 -14.84
CA ILE A 152 -0.40 -3.18 -14.35
C ILE A 152 -1.06 -2.40 -15.50
N GLY A 153 -0.38 -2.27 -16.63
CA GLY A 153 -0.89 -1.61 -17.83
C GLY A 153 -2.07 -2.32 -18.47
N ASN A 154 -2.17 -3.63 -18.30
CA ASN A 154 -3.26 -4.46 -18.84
C ASN A 154 -4.46 -4.57 -17.90
N GLN A 155 -4.43 -3.94 -16.72
CA GLN A 155 -5.60 -3.88 -15.85
C GLN A 155 -6.75 -3.11 -16.52
N SER A 156 -7.99 -3.54 -16.25
CA SER A 156 -9.16 -2.88 -16.84
C SER A 156 -9.33 -1.46 -16.31
N PHE A 157 -9.57 -0.50 -17.21
CA PHE A 157 -9.95 0.87 -16.83
C PHE A 157 -11.29 0.95 -16.08
N GLN A 158 -12.13 -0.07 -16.21
CA GLN A 158 -13.43 -0.14 -15.52
C GLN A 158 -13.32 -0.78 -14.13
N GLN A 159 -12.20 -1.45 -13.82
CA GLN A 159 -11.99 -2.12 -12.53
C GLN A 159 -11.87 -1.10 -11.41
N LYS A 160 -12.77 -1.19 -10.44
CA LYS A 160 -12.88 -0.24 -9.32
C LYS A 160 -12.07 -0.65 -8.10
N TYR A 161 -11.85 -1.95 -7.90
CA TYR A 161 -11.13 -2.49 -6.74
C TYR A 161 -10.40 -3.80 -7.06
N TRP A 162 -9.46 -4.15 -6.23
CA TRP A 162 -8.78 -5.45 -6.16
C TRP A 162 -8.95 -6.03 -4.76
N LEU A 163 -8.76 -7.34 -4.61
CA LEU A 163 -8.83 -8.00 -3.30
C LEU A 163 -7.44 -8.03 -2.66
N ALA A 164 -7.33 -7.50 -1.44
CA ALA A 164 -6.08 -7.53 -0.68
C ALA A 164 -5.66 -8.98 -0.38
N PRO A 165 -4.36 -9.31 -0.47
CA PRO A 165 -3.85 -10.63 -0.15
C PRO A 165 -4.24 -11.07 1.25
N GLY A 166 -4.72 -12.30 1.40
CA GLY A 166 -5.05 -12.92 2.67
C GLY A 166 -6.34 -12.45 3.33
N SER A 167 -6.67 -11.16 3.31
CA SER A 167 -7.90 -10.64 3.91
C SER A 167 -9.10 -10.63 2.95
N ASN A 168 -8.86 -10.67 1.65
CA ASN A 168 -9.86 -10.46 0.59
C ASN A 168 -10.63 -9.13 0.72
N GLN A 169 -10.09 -8.17 1.47
CA GLN A 169 -10.68 -6.85 1.58
C GLN A 169 -10.60 -6.11 0.24
N GLN A 170 -11.68 -5.41 -0.14
CA GLN A 170 -11.70 -4.59 -1.33
C GLN A 170 -10.77 -3.37 -1.18
N VAL A 171 -9.78 -3.27 -2.03
CA VAL A 171 -8.85 -2.14 -2.12
C VAL A 171 -9.20 -1.30 -3.34
N PHE A 172 -9.86 -0.18 -3.11
CA PHE A 172 -10.40 0.65 -4.17
C PHE A 172 -9.34 1.46 -4.90
N ARG A 173 -9.55 1.59 -6.22
CA ARG A 173 -8.73 2.45 -7.07
C ARG A 173 -8.88 3.91 -6.67
N LYS A 174 -7.75 4.59 -6.54
CA LYS A 174 -7.66 6.04 -6.42
C LYS A 174 -6.83 6.56 -7.59
N GLY A 175 -7.35 7.53 -8.30
CA GLY A 175 -6.65 8.12 -9.44
C GLY A 175 -6.49 7.19 -10.66
N SER A 176 -5.77 7.69 -11.65
CA SER A 176 -5.45 6.99 -12.90
C SER A 176 -3.97 6.64 -12.92
N PHE A 177 -3.63 5.36 -13.05
CA PHE A 177 -2.24 4.88 -13.09
C PHE A 177 -1.97 3.94 -14.28
N ILE A 178 -3.01 3.35 -14.87
CA ILE A 178 -2.88 2.33 -15.93
C ILE A 178 -2.16 2.89 -17.17
N GLY A 179 -2.54 4.10 -17.63
CA GLY A 179 -1.88 4.73 -18.76
C GLY A 179 -0.40 5.04 -18.50
N LYS A 180 -0.07 5.45 -17.25
CA LYS A 180 1.32 5.67 -16.86
C LYS A 180 2.12 4.37 -16.79
N ALA A 181 1.50 3.27 -16.33
CA ALA A 181 2.13 1.95 -16.33
C ALA A 181 2.43 1.47 -17.76
N LYS A 182 1.52 1.68 -18.72
CA LYS A 182 1.79 1.38 -20.14
C LYS A 182 3.00 2.15 -20.69
N ASN A 183 3.09 3.44 -20.39
CA ASN A 183 4.24 4.24 -20.80
C ASN A 183 5.53 3.75 -20.12
N THR A 184 5.47 3.35 -18.84
CA THR A 184 6.61 2.82 -18.12
C THR A 184 7.06 1.46 -18.68
N TYR A 185 6.13 0.61 -19.09
CA TYR A 185 6.45 -0.62 -19.83
C TYR A 185 7.27 -0.36 -21.09
N GLN A 186 6.87 0.64 -21.90
CA GLN A 186 7.62 1.02 -23.10
C GLN A 186 9.03 1.55 -22.76
N LEU A 187 9.16 2.29 -21.68
CA LEU A 187 10.47 2.74 -21.19
C LEU A 187 11.33 1.56 -20.75
N ALA A 188 10.78 0.58 -20.04
CA ALA A 188 11.49 -0.62 -19.60
C ALA A 188 11.99 -1.44 -20.81
N LEU A 189 11.15 -1.66 -21.82
CA LEU A 189 11.57 -2.31 -23.08
C LEU A 189 12.76 -1.59 -23.73
N LYS A 190 12.70 -0.27 -23.79
CA LYS A 190 13.78 0.54 -24.38
C LYS A 190 15.08 0.46 -23.56
N ALA A 191 14.97 0.43 -22.21
CA ALA A 191 16.13 0.29 -21.35
C ALA A 191 16.83 -1.05 -21.56
N ILE A 192 16.06 -2.16 -21.57
CA ILE A 192 16.56 -3.52 -21.85
C ILE A 192 17.25 -3.59 -23.21
N GLN A 193 16.63 -3.02 -24.25
CA GLN A 193 17.25 -2.98 -25.59
C GLN A 193 18.59 -2.24 -25.60
N TYR A 194 18.74 -1.19 -24.78
CA TYR A 194 20.03 -0.49 -24.65
C TYR A 194 21.05 -1.33 -23.89
N GLU A 195 20.67 -2.09 -22.86
CA GLU A 195 21.55 -3.02 -22.14
C GLU A 195 22.05 -4.12 -23.08
N GLU A 196 21.15 -4.74 -23.85
CA GLU A 196 21.48 -5.75 -24.87
C GLU A 196 22.43 -5.21 -25.96
N SER A 197 22.44 -3.90 -26.20
CA SER A 197 23.32 -3.21 -27.16
C SER A 197 24.54 -2.61 -26.50
N GLU A 198 24.89 -2.98 -25.26
CA GLU A 198 26.03 -2.49 -24.47
C GLU A 198 26.03 -0.95 -24.29
N ARG A 199 24.84 -0.33 -24.30
CA ARG A 199 24.64 1.11 -24.15
C ARG A 199 24.19 1.49 -22.72
N ASP A 200 24.94 1.04 -21.73
CA ASP A 200 24.59 1.12 -20.30
C ASP A 200 24.24 2.53 -19.83
N ARG A 201 24.94 3.57 -20.31
CA ARG A 201 24.62 4.96 -19.93
C ARG A 201 23.22 5.38 -20.38
N ALA A 202 22.80 4.93 -21.58
CA ALA A 202 21.48 5.21 -22.10
C ALA A 202 20.41 4.42 -21.32
N ALA A 203 20.64 3.15 -21.04
CA ALA A 203 19.78 2.30 -20.21
C ALA A 203 19.59 2.90 -18.81
N ASN A 204 20.69 3.25 -18.13
CA ASN A 204 20.65 3.89 -16.79
C ASN A 204 19.88 5.21 -16.79
N THR A 205 19.94 5.99 -17.85
CA THR A 205 19.14 7.22 -17.97
C THR A 205 17.64 6.91 -17.97
N ILE A 206 17.23 5.84 -18.64
CA ILE A 206 15.82 5.42 -18.67
C ILE A 206 15.40 4.84 -17.32
N TRP A 207 16.21 4.00 -16.67
CA TRP A 207 15.90 3.50 -15.34
C TRP A 207 15.70 4.61 -14.31
N ARG A 208 16.53 5.66 -14.37
CA ARG A 208 16.34 6.88 -13.56
C ARG A 208 15.07 7.67 -13.96
N GLN A 209 14.67 7.63 -15.20
CA GLN A 209 13.40 8.23 -15.64
C GLN A 209 12.20 7.49 -15.04
N ILE A 210 12.31 6.19 -14.83
CA ILE A 210 11.26 5.35 -14.24
C ILE A 210 11.20 5.55 -12.71
N TYR A 211 12.32 5.50 -12.02
CA TYR A 211 12.36 5.39 -10.56
C TYR A 211 12.93 6.64 -9.83
N GLY A 212 13.66 7.49 -10.49
CA GLY A 212 14.33 8.68 -9.93
C GLY A 212 15.82 8.65 -9.97
#